data_b2d02ccf0d8bc983d5d6b1cd1a08809d
#
_entry.id   b2d02ccf0d8bc983d5d6b1cd1a08809d
#
_cell.length_a   1.000
_cell.length_b   1.000
_cell.length_c   1.000
_cell.angle_alpha   90.00
_cell.angle_beta   90.00
_cell.angle_gamma   90.00
#
_symmetry.space_group_name_H-M   'P 1'
#
loop_
_entity.id
_entity.type
_entity.pdbx_description
1 polymer ?
#
loop_
_entity_poly.entity_id
_entity_poly.type
_entity_poly.pdbx_seq_one_letter_code
_entity_poly.pdbx_strand_id
1 'polypeptide(L)'
;MTSTEESKRDIPVDGVAAESNGAVSQGQPVETPEEELQRGVQDIEAMTQTWSKAALIGVFVNIWFLYFTNAFQSSILNSLIPYLTSDWESHSLLNTIYIVADAITAACYVPLGRMMDVWGRAEGFLFMTICATVGLIMMAACNNLATFCAAYVFYSLGFGGMTYCVDVITADASMLKSRGLAYAFTSSPYIITAFAGPKAADDTLANMGLGMRWPFGIFCILFPLVASPLYCVLKYNIHKAVKQGHVIKKRSGRTVLQSTWFYIIEFDAMGVLLFSAGLVLFLLPFDIAGSAPSSWDTPYIIAMLVVGFVLLFAFIAWETWVAPKPLLPYKYLCNRTVIGACLLDATYQLCYYCWDNYFTSFLQVVNNLTVAEAGYVGNTFDVVSGVLLLLVGLAIRKTGRFKWLLWIAVPLYIFAQGLMIYFRRPNQSVGYLVMCQVFISIGGSVFIICEQLAILAAVDHQHVASALALLNVVGTVGDGIGATISSAIWQNTFPNALEMYLPDSAMDNFDLIYEQIDTQLSYDVGSPTRLAIQRAYGYAQTRMLAVGSGIMVLAFIWTMMIRNIDLKKVPQVKGMVF
;
A
#
# COMPACT_ATOMS: atom_id res chain seq x y z
N MET A 1 15.58 65.50 32.73
CA MET A 1 16.83 65.34 33.45
C MET A 1 17.52 64.15 32.86
N THR A 2 18.57 64.50 32.18
CA THR A 2 19.87 63.96 31.84
C THR A 2 19.83 62.65 31.01
N SER A 3 19.98 62.64 29.70
CA SER A 3 21.14 62.89 28.81
C SER A 3 22.39 62.10 29.19
N THR A 4 22.76 61.15 28.33
CA THR A 4 24.16 61.03 27.89
C THR A 4 24.25 60.27 26.56
N GLU A 5 24.78 61.00 25.56
CA GLU A 5 25.42 60.55 24.34
C GLU A 5 26.82 59.98 24.65
N GLU A 6 27.29 59.08 23.81
CA GLU A 6 28.71 58.89 23.44
C GLU A 6 28.79 57.66 22.51
N SER A 7 29.48 57.61 21.45
CA SER A 7 30.44 58.37 20.69
C SER A 7 30.89 57.43 19.56
N LYS A 8 30.84 57.93 18.35
CA LYS A 8 31.47 57.35 17.15
C LYS A 8 33.00 57.38 17.30
N ARG A 9 33.67 56.29 16.85
CA ARG A 9 35.08 56.36 16.44
C ARG A 9 35.25 55.72 15.05
N ASP A 10 35.49 56.57 14.08
CA ASP A 10 36.09 56.25 12.79
C ASP A 10 37.59 55.97 12.95
N ILE A 11 38.13 54.98 12.25
CA ILE A 11 39.57 54.80 12.02
C ILE A 11 39.77 54.46 10.54
N PRO A 12 40.82 55.00 9.90
CA PRO A 12 40.86 55.25 8.46
C PRO A 12 41.44 54.10 7.62
N VAL A 13 41.13 54.19 6.33
CA VAL A 13 41.70 53.44 5.21
C VAL A 13 43.13 53.91 4.93
N ASP A 14 44.05 52.95 4.83
CA ASP A 14 45.25 53.14 3.99
C ASP A 14 45.59 51.88 3.22
N GLY A 15 45.73 52.02 1.91
CA GLY A 15 45.97 50.93 0.98
C GLY A 15 47.47 50.58 0.89
N VAL A 16 47.76 49.36 0.54
CA VAL A 16 48.95 48.93 -0.20
C VAL A 16 48.59 47.83 -1.16
N ALA A 17 48.75 48.05 -2.42
CA ALA A 17 48.74 47.05 -3.48
C ALA A 17 50.01 46.19 -3.40
N ALA A 18 49.83 44.85 -3.50
CA ALA A 18 50.91 43.96 -3.92
C ALA A 18 50.34 42.83 -4.77
N GLU A 19 50.62 42.86 -6.04
CA GLU A 19 50.49 41.75 -6.96
C GLU A 19 51.32 40.57 -6.49
N SER A 20 50.71 39.38 -6.37
CA SER A 20 51.42 38.11 -6.49
C SER A 20 50.56 37.11 -7.26
N ASN A 21 50.97 36.88 -8.50
CA ASN A 21 50.54 35.73 -9.31
C ASN A 21 50.86 34.44 -8.59
N GLY A 22 49.84 33.79 -8.07
CA GLY A 22 49.88 32.42 -7.58
C GLY A 22 48.66 31.69 -8.12
N ALA A 23 48.83 30.82 -9.12
CA ALA A 23 47.79 29.95 -9.62
C ALA A 23 47.31 29.06 -8.48
N VAL A 24 46.20 29.42 -7.86
CA VAL A 24 45.47 28.56 -6.94
C VAL A 24 44.73 27.54 -7.79
N SER A 25 45.25 26.33 -7.79
CA SER A 25 44.53 25.11 -8.18
C SER A 25 43.18 25.13 -7.45
N GLN A 26 42.10 25.40 -8.18
CA GLN A 26 40.75 25.19 -7.68
C GLN A 26 40.58 23.72 -7.38
N GLY A 27 40.82 23.32 -6.15
CA GLY A 27 40.38 22.02 -5.62
C GLY A 27 38.86 21.95 -5.77
N GLN A 28 38.40 21.00 -6.56
CA GLN A 28 36.97 20.71 -6.65
C GLN A 28 36.43 20.44 -5.24
N PRO A 29 35.32 21.02 -4.85
CA PRO A 29 34.71 20.71 -3.56
C PRO A 29 34.48 19.20 -3.46
N VAL A 30 35.04 18.58 -2.45
CA VAL A 30 34.73 17.19 -2.10
C VAL A 30 33.31 17.20 -1.52
N GLU A 31 32.37 16.60 -2.24
CA GLU A 31 30.99 16.48 -1.77
C GLU A 31 30.94 15.65 -0.49
N THR A 32 30.16 16.12 0.47
CA THR A 32 29.82 15.35 1.64
C THR A 32 28.88 14.20 1.24
N PRO A 33 28.92 13.04 1.91
CA PRO A 33 28.03 11.89 1.60
C PRO A 33 26.53 12.23 1.62
N GLU A 34 26.11 13.28 2.33
CA GLU A 34 24.72 13.77 2.36
C GLU A 34 24.28 14.43 1.03
N GLU A 35 25.18 15.04 0.28
CA GLU A 35 24.84 15.65 -1.01
C GLU A 35 24.61 14.61 -2.11
N GLU A 36 25.29 13.46 -2.08
CA GLU A 36 25.04 12.35 -3.01
C GLU A 36 23.66 11.70 -2.78
N LEU A 37 23.19 11.63 -1.51
CA LEU A 37 21.92 11.03 -1.13
C LEU A 37 20.69 11.81 -1.59
N GLN A 38 20.83 13.08 -1.94
CA GLN A 38 19.74 13.97 -2.35
C GLN A 38 19.65 14.17 -3.86
N ARG A 39 20.40 13.41 -4.65
CA ARG A 39 20.46 13.59 -6.11
C ARG A 39 19.10 13.47 -6.77
N GLY A 40 18.29 12.48 -6.39
CA GLY A 40 16.95 12.30 -6.92
C GLY A 40 16.01 13.48 -6.58
N VAL A 41 16.18 14.09 -5.40
CA VAL A 41 15.43 15.30 -5.00
C VAL A 41 15.87 16.50 -5.83
N GLN A 42 17.17 16.68 -6.05
CA GLN A 42 17.71 17.75 -6.91
C GLN A 42 17.23 17.62 -8.36
N ASP A 43 17.20 16.41 -8.91
CA ASP A 43 16.70 16.13 -10.26
C ASP A 43 15.21 16.54 -10.39
N ILE A 44 14.38 16.28 -9.36
CA ILE A 44 12.97 16.66 -9.34
C ILE A 44 12.79 18.16 -9.18
N GLU A 45 13.50 18.82 -8.28
CA GLU A 45 13.43 20.27 -8.11
C GLU A 45 13.84 21.00 -9.41
N ALA A 46 14.88 20.55 -10.07
CA ALA A 46 15.30 21.08 -11.36
C ALA A 46 14.26 20.81 -12.46
N MET A 47 13.63 19.64 -12.44
CA MET A 47 12.59 19.29 -13.39
C MET A 47 11.33 20.17 -13.19
N THR A 48 10.87 20.39 -11.94
CA THR A 48 9.70 21.22 -11.65
C THR A 48 9.88 22.69 -12.03
N GLN A 49 11.13 23.17 -12.08
CA GLN A 49 11.46 24.52 -12.56
C GLN A 49 11.50 24.63 -14.08
N THR A 50 11.72 23.53 -14.80
CA THR A 50 11.99 23.54 -16.25
C THR A 50 10.84 22.98 -17.11
N TRP A 51 9.93 22.20 -16.54
CA TRP A 51 8.82 21.64 -17.31
C TRP A 51 7.73 22.67 -17.65
N SER A 52 6.98 22.40 -18.71
CA SER A 52 5.86 23.23 -19.14
C SER A 52 4.55 22.77 -18.48
N LYS A 53 3.53 23.64 -18.49
CA LYS A 53 2.16 23.26 -18.07
C LYS A 53 1.64 22.03 -18.82
N ALA A 54 1.96 21.93 -20.13
CA ALA A 54 1.57 20.77 -20.93
C ALA A 54 2.24 19.47 -20.44
N ALA A 55 3.53 19.52 -20.06
CA ALA A 55 4.24 18.38 -19.50
C ALA A 55 3.64 17.95 -18.16
N LEU A 56 3.31 18.90 -17.28
CA LEU A 56 2.65 18.62 -15.99
C LEU A 56 1.29 17.96 -16.20
N ILE A 57 0.45 18.49 -17.09
CA ILE A 57 -0.85 17.88 -17.44
C ILE A 57 -0.63 16.47 -18.02
N GLY A 58 0.34 16.31 -18.93
CA GLY A 58 0.68 15.01 -19.51
C GLY A 58 1.08 13.96 -18.46
N VAL A 59 1.85 14.36 -17.43
CA VAL A 59 2.22 13.51 -16.30
C VAL A 59 0.96 13.07 -15.54
N PHE A 60 0.08 13.99 -15.14
CA PHE A 60 -1.14 13.64 -14.41
C PHE A 60 -2.11 12.78 -15.23
N VAL A 61 -2.25 13.04 -16.52
CA VAL A 61 -3.08 12.21 -17.43
C VAL A 61 -2.50 10.80 -17.53
N ASN A 62 -1.19 10.65 -17.68
CA ASN A 62 -0.57 9.34 -17.75
C ASN A 62 -0.66 8.60 -16.40
N ILE A 63 -0.49 9.28 -15.27
CA ILE A 63 -0.71 8.73 -13.93
C ILE A 63 -2.16 8.21 -13.81
N TRP A 64 -3.14 8.95 -14.32
CA TRP A 64 -4.53 8.52 -14.32
C TRP A 64 -4.73 7.21 -15.10
N PHE A 65 -4.12 7.07 -16.28
CA PHE A 65 -4.17 5.81 -17.05
C PHE A 65 -3.43 4.66 -16.36
N LEU A 66 -2.34 4.93 -15.65
CA LEU A 66 -1.63 3.94 -14.84
C LEU A 66 -2.52 3.42 -13.70
N TYR A 67 -3.17 4.33 -12.96
CA TYR A 67 -4.12 3.96 -11.92
C TYR A 67 -5.33 3.22 -12.49
N PHE A 68 -5.82 3.62 -13.67
CA PHE A 68 -6.89 2.90 -14.35
C PHE A 68 -6.48 1.45 -14.67
N THR A 69 -5.31 1.25 -15.25
CA THR A 69 -4.81 -0.09 -15.59
C THR A 69 -4.56 -0.92 -14.34
N ASN A 70 -3.99 -0.32 -13.30
CA ASN A 70 -3.76 -0.99 -12.02
C ASN A 70 -5.08 -1.39 -11.35
N ALA A 71 -6.02 -0.47 -11.23
CA ALA A 71 -7.32 -0.72 -10.62
C ALA A 71 -8.13 -1.77 -11.40
N PHE A 72 -8.09 -1.73 -12.73
CA PHE A 72 -8.83 -2.67 -13.57
C PHE A 72 -8.30 -4.10 -13.42
N GLN A 73 -6.98 -4.29 -13.54
CA GLN A 73 -6.39 -5.61 -13.40
C GLN A 73 -6.53 -6.15 -11.96
N SER A 74 -6.38 -5.30 -10.93
CA SER A 74 -6.57 -5.69 -9.53
C SER A 74 -8.01 -6.11 -9.24
N SER A 75 -9.00 -5.40 -9.78
CA SER A 75 -10.42 -5.74 -9.62
C SER A 75 -10.78 -7.07 -10.29
N ILE A 76 -10.20 -7.38 -11.46
CA ILE A 76 -10.33 -8.69 -12.11
C ILE A 76 -9.70 -9.77 -11.24
N LEU A 77 -8.46 -9.56 -10.78
CA LEU A 77 -7.72 -10.51 -9.96
C LEU A 77 -8.49 -10.85 -8.68
N ASN A 78 -8.93 -9.85 -7.93
CA ASN A 78 -9.67 -10.03 -6.67
C ASN A 78 -10.94 -10.85 -6.86
N SER A 79 -11.61 -10.72 -8.02
CA SER A 79 -12.79 -11.52 -8.36
C SER A 79 -12.44 -12.97 -8.77
N LEU A 80 -11.23 -13.22 -9.30
CA LEU A 80 -10.79 -14.54 -9.77
C LEU A 80 -10.06 -15.37 -8.70
N ILE A 81 -9.41 -14.74 -7.71
CA ILE A 81 -8.62 -15.44 -6.68
C ILE A 81 -9.40 -16.57 -5.98
N PRO A 82 -10.67 -16.38 -5.55
CA PRO A 82 -11.42 -17.46 -4.92
C PRO A 82 -11.58 -18.69 -5.80
N TYR A 83 -11.74 -18.51 -7.10
CA TYR A 83 -11.85 -19.60 -8.08
C TYR A 83 -10.51 -20.25 -8.38
N LEU A 84 -9.44 -19.46 -8.51
CA LEU A 84 -8.08 -19.96 -8.69
C LEU A 84 -7.64 -20.83 -7.50
N THR A 85 -7.91 -20.39 -6.27
CA THR A 85 -7.59 -21.18 -5.07
C THR A 85 -8.46 -22.43 -4.95
N SER A 86 -9.72 -22.37 -5.37
CA SER A 86 -10.62 -23.52 -5.41
C SER A 86 -10.20 -24.56 -6.45
N ASP A 87 -9.69 -24.13 -7.62
CA ASP A 87 -9.14 -25.02 -8.67
C ASP A 87 -7.96 -25.88 -8.15
N TRP A 88 -7.27 -25.39 -7.11
CA TRP A 88 -6.18 -26.09 -6.44
C TRP A 88 -6.60 -26.72 -5.09
N GLU A 89 -7.89 -26.85 -4.81
CA GLU A 89 -8.42 -27.37 -3.53
C GLU A 89 -7.82 -26.67 -2.30
N SER A 90 -7.72 -25.34 -2.35
CA SER A 90 -7.01 -24.53 -1.37
C SER A 90 -7.73 -23.21 -1.04
N HIS A 91 -9.07 -23.17 -1.14
CA HIS A 91 -9.86 -21.96 -0.87
C HIS A 91 -9.71 -21.47 0.58
N SER A 92 -9.51 -22.37 1.52
CA SER A 92 -9.26 -22.04 2.94
C SER A 92 -7.96 -21.26 3.14
N LEU A 93 -6.96 -21.47 2.24
CA LEU A 93 -5.63 -20.83 2.26
C LEU A 93 -5.55 -19.55 1.41
N LEU A 94 -6.70 -18.94 1.08
CA LEU A 94 -6.77 -17.72 0.28
C LEU A 94 -5.88 -16.60 0.87
N ASN A 95 -5.85 -16.47 2.19
CA ASN A 95 -5.06 -15.44 2.86
C ASN A 95 -3.55 -15.69 2.86
N THR A 96 -3.09 -16.94 2.66
CA THR A 96 -1.66 -17.27 2.53
C THR A 96 -0.98 -16.38 1.48
N ILE A 97 -1.68 -16.14 0.36
CA ILE A 97 -1.20 -15.32 -0.74
C ILE A 97 -0.90 -13.91 -0.26
N TYR A 98 -1.83 -13.29 0.47
CA TYR A 98 -1.71 -11.93 0.99
C TYR A 98 -0.63 -11.82 2.06
N ILE A 99 -0.63 -12.71 3.06
CA ILE A 99 0.32 -12.68 4.19
C ILE A 99 1.77 -12.67 3.71
N VAL A 100 2.11 -13.57 2.77
CA VAL A 100 3.48 -13.67 2.24
C VAL A 100 3.84 -12.44 1.41
N ALA A 101 2.94 -11.99 0.54
CA ALA A 101 3.20 -10.85 -0.32
C ALA A 101 3.34 -9.54 0.47
N ASP A 102 2.47 -9.31 1.45
CA ASP A 102 2.47 -8.09 2.27
C ASP A 102 3.72 -8.01 3.13
N ALA A 103 4.15 -9.12 3.75
CA ALA A 103 5.36 -9.15 4.57
C ALA A 103 6.62 -8.78 3.77
N ILE A 104 6.74 -9.28 2.54
CA ILE A 104 7.88 -8.97 1.65
C ILE A 104 7.77 -7.55 1.10
N THR A 105 6.59 -7.13 0.67
CA THR A 105 6.34 -5.79 0.10
C THR A 105 6.58 -4.71 1.14
N ALA A 106 6.11 -4.91 2.39
CA ALA A 106 6.36 -3.99 3.50
C ALA A 106 7.86 -3.74 3.71
N ALA A 107 8.68 -4.80 3.71
CA ALA A 107 10.12 -4.68 3.89
C ALA A 107 10.82 -3.91 2.75
N CYS A 108 10.24 -3.93 1.54
CA CYS A 108 10.85 -3.32 0.34
C CYS A 108 10.55 -1.82 0.18
N TYR A 109 9.54 -1.25 0.84
CA TYR A 109 9.18 0.17 0.65
C TYR A 109 10.28 1.15 1.03
N VAL A 110 11.01 0.92 2.11
CA VAL A 110 12.10 1.84 2.53
C VAL A 110 13.30 1.77 1.59
N PRO A 111 13.82 0.58 1.22
CA PRO A 111 14.83 0.48 0.15
C PRO A 111 14.39 1.14 -1.15
N LEU A 112 13.12 1.00 -1.53
CA LEU A 112 12.56 1.64 -2.71
C LEU A 112 12.57 3.17 -2.60
N GLY A 113 12.20 3.71 -1.44
CA GLY A 113 12.29 5.15 -1.16
C GLY A 113 13.72 5.67 -1.32
N ARG A 114 14.69 4.96 -0.75
CA ARG A 114 16.12 5.30 -0.92
C ARG A 114 16.60 5.15 -2.37
N MET A 115 16.14 4.11 -3.07
CA MET A 115 16.45 3.94 -4.49
C MET A 115 15.98 5.14 -5.30
N MET A 116 14.79 5.66 -5.01
CA MET A 116 14.28 6.87 -5.67
C MET A 116 15.08 8.12 -5.29
N ASP A 117 15.59 8.24 -4.07
CA ASP A 117 16.41 9.36 -3.63
C ASP A 117 17.82 9.32 -4.25
N VAL A 118 18.41 8.13 -4.43
CA VAL A 118 19.76 7.91 -4.95
C VAL A 118 19.81 7.83 -6.48
N TRP A 119 18.96 7.00 -7.09
CA TRP A 119 18.95 6.78 -8.55
C TRP A 119 18.04 7.77 -9.27
N GLY A 120 16.97 8.20 -8.62
CA GLY A 120 15.95 9.09 -9.16
C GLY A 120 14.59 8.41 -9.28
N ARG A 121 13.54 9.26 -9.35
CA ARG A 121 12.13 8.80 -9.38
C ARG A 121 11.82 7.96 -10.62
N ALA A 122 12.41 8.31 -11.76
CA ALA A 122 12.18 7.60 -13.02
C ALA A 122 12.73 6.17 -13.00
N GLU A 123 13.92 5.97 -12.43
CA GLU A 123 14.57 4.68 -12.30
C GLU A 123 13.83 3.77 -11.33
N GLY A 124 13.40 4.29 -10.18
CA GLY A 124 12.57 3.57 -9.21
C GLY A 124 11.27 3.10 -9.84
N PHE A 125 10.57 3.99 -10.54
CA PHE A 125 9.35 3.66 -11.26
C PHE A 125 9.55 2.57 -12.32
N LEU A 126 10.64 2.67 -13.13
CA LEU A 126 10.96 1.66 -14.14
C LEU A 126 11.21 0.28 -13.50
N PHE A 127 11.98 0.24 -12.40
CA PHE A 127 12.29 -1.01 -11.71
C PHE A 127 11.01 -1.69 -11.20
N MET A 128 10.09 -0.94 -10.57
CA MET A 128 8.81 -1.48 -10.11
C MET A 128 7.90 -1.92 -11.26
N THR A 129 7.91 -1.20 -12.39
CA THR A 129 7.19 -1.61 -13.60
C THR A 129 7.69 -2.96 -14.12
N ILE A 130 9.00 -3.19 -14.10
CA ILE A 130 9.59 -4.49 -14.48
C ILE A 130 9.15 -5.58 -13.50
N CYS A 131 9.23 -5.34 -12.18
CA CYS A 131 8.79 -6.31 -11.17
C CYS A 131 7.32 -6.68 -11.34
N ALA A 132 6.43 -5.69 -11.54
CA ALA A 132 5.00 -5.92 -11.79
C ALA A 132 4.75 -6.77 -13.05
N THR A 133 5.49 -6.47 -14.13
CA THR A 133 5.39 -7.22 -15.39
C THR A 133 5.83 -8.66 -15.21
N VAL A 134 6.96 -8.90 -14.51
CA VAL A 134 7.44 -10.25 -14.17
C VAL A 134 6.39 -10.99 -13.34
N GLY A 135 5.79 -10.36 -12.34
CA GLY A 135 4.69 -10.93 -11.55
C GLY A 135 3.53 -11.39 -12.42
N LEU A 136 3.05 -10.54 -13.33
CA LEU A 136 1.97 -10.86 -14.26
C LEU A 136 2.30 -12.02 -15.20
N ILE A 137 3.55 -12.09 -15.74
CA ILE A 137 4.00 -13.20 -16.56
C ILE A 137 3.99 -14.51 -15.76
N MET A 138 4.52 -14.48 -14.53
CA MET A 138 4.56 -15.64 -13.66
C MET A 138 3.14 -16.11 -13.28
N MET A 139 2.21 -15.17 -13.00
CA MET A 139 0.80 -15.49 -12.71
C MET A 139 0.10 -16.14 -13.91
N ALA A 140 0.38 -15.66 -15.13
CA ALA A 140 -0.15 -16.27 -16.36
C ALA A 140 0.36 -17.70 -16.58
N ALA A 141 1.58 -18.01 -16.10
CA ALA A 141 2.25 -19.31 -16.30
C ALA A 141 2.14 -20.27 -15.12
N CYS A 142 1.60 -19.87 -13.96
CA CYS A 142 1.55 -20.70 -12.75
C CYS A 142 0.60 -21.91 -12.90
N ASN A 143 0.89 -23.00 -12.18
CA ASN A 143 0.13 -24.25 -12.23
C ASN A 143 -0.27 -24.79 -10.85
N ASN A 144 0.13 -24.15 -9.76
CA ASN A 144 -0.18 -24.53 -8.39
C ASN A 144 -0.14 -23.31 -7.46
N LEU A 145 -0.71 -23.46 -6.26
CA LEU A 145 -0.78 -22.39 -5.25
C LEU A 145 0.62 -21.83 -4.90
N ALA A 146 1.63 -22.67 -4.71
CA ALA A 146 2.96 -22.22 -4.31
C ALA A 146 3.62 -21.33 -5.38
N THR A 147 3.51 -21.70 -6.67
CA THR A 147 3.99 -20.86 -7.77
C THR A 147 3.17 -19.60 -7.96
N PHE A 148 1.88 -19.64 -7.66
CA PHE A 148 1.01 -18.46 -7.67
C PHE A 148 1.39 -17.50 -6.54
N CYS A 149 1.62 -17.98 -5.32
CA CYS A 149 2.09 -17.15 -4.20
C CYS A 149 3.42 -16.46 -4.54
N ALA A 150 4.38 -17.19 -5.13
CA ALA A 150 5.65 -16.59 -5.57
C ALA A 150 5.44 -15.53 -6.64
N ALA A 151 4.55 -15.76 -7.61
CA ALA A 151 4.18 -14.79 -8.63
C ALA A 151 3.50 -13.57 -8.04
N TYR A 152 2.62 -13.78 -7.06
CA TYR A 152 1.88 -12.71 -6.38
C TYR A 152 2.80 -11.81 -5.55
N VAL A 153 3.90 -12.32 -5.00
CA VAL A 153 4.93 -11.50 -4.35
C VAL A 153 5.52 -10.47 -5.33
N PHE A 154 5.93 -10.91 -6.53
CA PHE A 154 6.45 -9.98 -7.56
C PHE A 154 5.39 -9.00 -8.05
N TYR A 155 4.16 -9.46 -8.15
CA TYR A 155 3.00 -8.65 -8.51
C TYR A 155 2.74 -7.57 -7.45
N SER A 156 2.59 -7.94 -6.18
CA SER A 156 2.31 -7.04 -5.07
C SER A 156 3.44 -6.03 -4.87
N LEU A 157 4.69 -6.49 -4.85
CA LEU A 157 5.87 -5.63 -4.78
C LEU A 157 5.92 -4.66 -5.96
N GLY A 158 5.67 -5.14 -7.17
CA GLY A 158 5.74 -4.33 -8.38
C GLY A 158 4.65 -3.26 -8.44
N PHE A 159 3.38 -3.64 -8.24
CA PHE A 159 2.25 -2.70 -8.28
C PHE A 159 2.19 -1.80 -7.05
N GLY A 160 2.42 -2.32 -5.85
CA GLY A 160 2.51 -1.53 -4.62
C GLY A 160 3.67 -0.52 -4.69
N GLY A 161 4.85 -0.99 -5.12
CA GLY A 161 6.01 -0.12 -5.32
C GLY A 161 5.80 0.92 -6.43
N MET A 162 5.11 0.57 -7.52
CA MET A 162 4.74 1.52 -8.59
C MET A 162 3.79 2.60 -8.06
N THR A 163 2.76 2.21 -7.34
CA THR A 163 1.80 3.14 -6.72
C THR A 163 2.53 4.09 -5.77
N TYR A 164 3.41 3.57 -4.92
CA TYR A 164 4.26 4.39 -4.05
C TYR A 164 5.14 5.37 -4.85
N CYS A 165 5.81 4.94 -5.93
CA CYS A 165 6.60 5.84 -6.78
C CYS A 165 5.75 6.96 -7.37
N VAL A 166 4.55 6.64 -7.83
CA VAL A 166 3.60 7.61 -8.41
C VAL A 166 3.07 8.57 -7.34
N ASP A 167 2.84 8.10 -6.12
CA ASP A 167 2.43 8.95 -5.00
C ASP A 167 3.52 9.94 -4.62
N VAL A 168 4.79 9.52 -4.60
CA VAL A 168 5.94 10.41 -4.40
C VAL A 168 6.03 11.44 -5.53
N ILE A 169 5.91 11.02 -6.81
CA ILE A 169 5.91 11.92 -7.96
C ILE A 169 4.74 12.92 -7.88
N THR A 170 3.56 12.47 -7.48
CA THR A 170 2.38 13.32 -7.27
C THR A 170 2.59 14.31 -6.14
N ALA A 171 3.25 13.89 -5.05
CA ALA A 171 3.63 14.75 -3.94
C ALA A 171 4.64 15.84 -4.37
N ASP A 172 5.65 15.45 -5.16
CA ASP A 172 6.66 16.37 -5.71
C ASP A 172 6.06 17.36 -6.72
N ALA A 173 5.02 16.94 -7.48
CA ALA A 173 4.32 17.72 -8.50
C ALA A 173 3.14 18.56 -7.96
N SER A 174 2.85 18.53 -6.66
CA SER A 174 1.68 19.20 -6.08
C SER A 174 1.99 20.02 -4.82
N MET A 175 1.31 21.17 -4.66
CA MET A 175 1.37 21.95 -3.43
C MET A 175 0.66 21.20 -2.29
N LEU A 176 1.19 21.24 -1.07
CA LEU A 176 0.66 20.52 0.09
C LEU A 176 -0.85 20.77 0.33
N LYS A 177 -1.31 22.01 0.16
CA LYS A 177 -2.74 22.38 0.26
C LYS A 177 -3.63 21.76 -0.82
N SER A 178 -3.08 21.46 -1.99
CA SER A 178 -3.79 20.88 -3.16
C SER A 178 -3.51 19.38 -3.31
N ARG A 179 -2.54 18.84 -2.59
CA ARG A 179 -2.05 17.46 -2.71
C ARG A 179 -3.15 16.42 -2.49
N GLY A 180 -4.03 16.64 -1.49
CA GLY A 180 -5.18 15.76 -1.28
C GLY A 180 -6.14 15.71 -2.50
N LEU A 181 -6.29 16.83 -3.22
CA LEU A 181 -7.07 16.86 -4.46
C LEU A 181 -6.33 16.16 -5.62
N ALA A 182 -5.00 16.27 -5.67
CA ALA A 182 -4.19 15.56 -6.65
C ALA A 182 -4.30 14.04 -6.47
N TYR A 183 -4.16 13.55 -5.23
CA TYR A 183 -4.36 12.13 -4.90
C TYR A 183 -5.79 11.67 -5.23
N ALA A 184 -6.81 12.45 -4.90
CA ALA A 184 -8.19 12.13 -5.25
C ALA A 184 -8.42 12.04 -6.77
N PHE A 185 -7.76 12.89 -7.56
CA PHE A 185 -7.81 12.82 -9.01
C PHE A 185 -7.12 11.56 -9.55
N THR A 186 -5.92 11.23 -9.05
CA THR A 186 -5.19 10.03 -9.49
C THR A 186 -5.92 8.74 -9.13
N SER A 187 -6.63 8.69 -8.00
CA SER A 187 -7.41 7.53 -7.56
C SER A 187 -8.82 7.45 -8.19
N SER A 188 -9.28 8.46 -8.93
CA SER A 188 -10.62 8.46 -9.52
C SER A 188 -10.93 7.31 -10.50
N PRO A 189 -9.96 6.66 -11.20
CA PRO A 189 -10.23 5.51 -12.04
C PRO A 189 -10.89 4.33 -11.33
N TYR A 190 -10.67 4.16 -10.03
CA TYR A 190 -11.30 3.09 -9.24
C TYR A 190 -12.84 3.12 -9.34
N ILE A 191 -13.45 4.30 -9.50
CA ILE A 191 -14.90 4.45 -9.71
C ILE A 191 -15.39 3.68 -10.95
N ILE A 192 -14.61 3.70 -12.04
CA ILE A 192 -14.97 3.06 -13.30
C ILE A 192 -14.67 1.57 -13.25
N THR A 193 -13.47 1.22 -12.74
CA THR A 193 -12.98 -0.15 -12.73
C THR A 193 -13.70 -1.03 -11.73
N ALA A 194 -14.31 -0.46 -10.70
CA ALA A 194 -15.20 -1.13 -9.76
C ALA A 194 -16.37 -1.88 -10.44
N PHE A 195 -16.82 -1.40 -11.59
CA PHE A 195 -17.87 -2.06 -12.40
C PHE A 195 -17.26 -2.91 -13.52
N ALA A 196 -16.23 -2.40 -14.19
CA ALA A 196 -15.63 -3.06 -15.33
C ALA A 196 -14.88 -4.34 -14.96
N GLY A 197 -14.19 -4.36 -13.80
CA GLY A 197 -13.39 -5.48 -13.34
C GLY A 197 -14.19 -6.76 -13.05
N PRO A 198 -15.20 -6.73 -12.18
CA PRO A 198 -16.02 -7.90 -11.87
C PRO A 198 -16.75 -8.44 -13.10
N LYS A 199 -17.22 -7.57 -14.01
CA LYS A 199 -17.84 -8.02 -15.26
C LYS A 199 -16.84 -8.73 -16.17
N ALA A 200 -15.63 -8.21 -16.29
CA ALA A 200 -14.57 -8.88 -17.06
C ALA A 200 -14.16 -10.22 -16.45
N ALA A 201 -14.16 -10.34 -15.10
CA ALA A 201 -13.92 -11.60 -14.42
C ALA A 201 -15.04 -12.62 -14.67
N ASP A 202 -16.30 -12.20 -14.57
CA ASP A 202 -17.49 -13.02 -14.85
C ASP A 202 -17.48 -13.56 -16.30
N ASP A 203 -17.21 -12.66 -17.29
CA ASP A 203 -17.07 -13.05 -18.69
C ASP A 203 -15.88 -14.00 -18.94
N THR A 204 -14.79 -13.86 -18.15
CA THR A 204 -13.62 -14.77 -18.21
C THR A 204 -13.99 -16.16 -17.72
N LEU A 205 -14.74 -16.26 -16.62
CA LEU A 205 -15.21 -17.54 -16.07
C LEU A 205 -16.25 -18.21 -16.99
N ALA A 206 -17.16 -17.42 -17.60
CA ALA A 206 -18.17 -17.92 -18.53
C ALA A 206 -17.56 -18.46 -19.84
N ASN A 207 -16.44 -17.89 -20.30
CA ASN A 207 -15.77 -18.22 -21.57
C ASN A 207 -14.44 -18.94 -21.33
N MET A 208 -14.45 -20.05 -20.63
CA MET A 208 -13.25 -20.83 -20.22
C MET A 208 -12.33 -21.30 -21.38
N GLY A 209 -12.67 -21.03 -22.64
CA GLY A 209 -11.85 -21.43 -23.80
C GLY A 209 -10.41 -20.84 -23.81
N LEU A 210 -10.18 -19.71 -23.13
CA LEU A 210 -8.87 -19.08 -23.00
C LEU A 210 -8.22 -19.31 -21.61
N GLY A 211 -8.97 -19.89 -20.65
CA GLY A 211 -8.52 -20.17 -19.29
C GLY A 211 -8.57 -18.96 -18.35
N MET A 212 -8.73 -19.19 -17.05
CA MET A 212 -8.81 -18.16 -16.01
C MET A 212 -7.58 -17.25 -15.89
N ARG A 213 -6.44 -17.65 -16.47
CA ARG A 213 -5.14 -16.94 -16.38
C ARG A 213 -4.89 -15.98 -17.53
N TRP A 214 -5.72 -16.01 -18.57
CA TRP A 214 -5.56 -15.17 -19.75
C TRP A 214 -5.57 -13.65 -19.47
N PRO A 215 -6.37 -13.13 -18.54
CA PRO A 215 -6.32 -11.71 -18.19
C PRO A 215 -4.92 -11.25 -17.78
N PHE A 216 -4.18 -12.06 -17.02
CA PHE A 216 -2.79 -11.72 -16.61
C PHE A 216 -1.85 -11.63 -17.81
N GLY A 217 -2.03 -12.50 -18.82
CA GLY A 217 -1.29 -12.46 -20.08
C GLY A 217 -1.55 -11.19 -20.90
N ILE A 218 -2.79 -10.65 -20.91
CA ILE A 218 -3.11 -9.39 -21.54
C ILE A 218 -2.41 -8.23 -20.82
N PHE A 219 -2.50 -8.19 -19.49
CA PHE A 219 -1.91 -7.09 -18.71
C PHE A 219 -0.39 -7.11 -18.70
N CYS A 220 0.28 -8.25 -18.89
CA CYS A 220 1.74 -8.28 -19.01
C CYS A 220 2.25 -7.50 -20.24
N ILE A 221 1.41 -7.30 -21.25
CA ILE A 221 1.71 -6.48 -22.44
C ILE A 221 1.19 -5.05 -22.26
N LEU A 222 -0.06 -4.91 -21.81
CA LEU A 222 -0.72 -3.61 -21.70
C LEU A 222 -0.07 -2.70 -20.64
N PHE A 223 0.30 -3.26 -19.50
CA PHE A 223 0.83 -2.47 -18.38
C PHE A 223 2.16 -1.75 -18.73
N PRO A 224 3.20 -2.41 -19.28
CA PRO A 224 4.42 -1.72 -19.71
C PRO A 224 4.18 -0.65 -20.78
N LEU A 225 3.21 -0.85 -21.70
CA LEU A 225 2.85 0.13 -22.71
C LEU A 225 2.28 1.40 -22.07
N VAL A 226 1.41 1.27 -21.07
CA VAL A 226 0.82 2.41 -20.35
C VAL A 226 1.84 3.08 -19.43
N ALA A 227 2.80 2.32 -18.88
CA ALA A 227 3.84 2.85 -17.98
C ALA A 227 4.96 3.59 -18.74
N SER A 228 5.30 3.17 -19.95
CA SER A 228 6.43 3.72 -20.71
C SER A 228 6.36 5.24 -20.96
N PRO A 229 5.20 5.89 -21.24
CA PRO A 229 5.17 7.33 -21.45
C PRO A 229 5.56 8.13 -20.20
N LEU A 230 5.18 7.69 -18.98
CA LEU A 230 5.59 8.39 -17.76
C LEU A 230 7.10 8.38 -17.60
N TYR A 231 7.73 7.22 -17.77
CA TYR A 231 9.18 7.09 -17.74
C TYR A 231 9.85 8.01 -18.77
N CYS A 232 9.37 8.01 -20.02
CA CYS A 232 9.92 8.82 -21.09
C CYS A 232 9.79 10.32 -20.79
N VAL A 233 8.63 10.78 -20.30
CA VAL A 233 8.40 12.19 -19.96
C VAL A 233 9.30 12.64 -18.81
N LEU A 234 9.43 11.83 -17.75
CA LEU A 234 10.33 12.13 -16.63
C LEU A 234 11.78 12.23 -17.11
N LYS A 235 12.26 11.24 -17.87
CA LYS A 235 13.64 11.24 -18.41
C LYS A 235 13.90 12.39 -19.36
N TYR A 236 12.95 12.72 -20.23
CA TYR A 236 13.08 13.87 -21.14
C TYR A 236 13.24 15.18 -20.38
N ASN A 237 12.40 15.43 -19.37
CA ASN A 237 12.46 16.67 -18.58
C ASN A 237 13.72 16.74 -17.71
N ILE A 238 14.16 15.62 -17.11
CA ILE A 238 15.45 15.55 -16.39
C ILE A 238 16.60 15.87 -17.35
N HIS A 239 16.61 15.28 -18.55
CA HIS A 239 17.64 15.54 -19.54
C HIS A 239 17.66 17.00 -20.01
N LYS A 240 16.48 17.61 -20.16
CA LYS A 240 16.32 19.04 -20.45
C LYS A 240 16.89 19.91 -19.32
N ALA A 241 16.60 19.59 -18.05
CA ALA A 241 17.12 20.31 -16.88
C ALA A 241 18.66 20.23 -16.79
N VAL A 242 19.24 19.05 -17.08
CA VAL A 242 20.71 18.88 -17.16
C VAL A 242 21.32 19.71 -18.28
N LYS A 243 20.69 19.76 -19.47
CA LYS A 243 21.17 20.62 -20.59
C LYS A 243 21.11 22.11 -20.27
N GLN A 244 20.16 22.55 -19.45
CA GLN A 244 20.01 23.91 -18.99
C GLN A 244 20.95 24.27 -17.81
N GLY A 245 21.77 23.32 -17.33
CA GLY A 245 22.76 23.55 -16.28
C GLY A 245 22.19 23.57 -14.86
N HIS A 246 20.90 23.18 -14.67
CA HIS A 246 20.28 23.12 -13.34
C HIS A 246 20.78 21.93 -12.49
N VAL A 247 21.37 20.90 -13.12
CA VAL A 247 21.92 19.72 -12.46
C VAL A 247 23.28 19.37 -13.06
N ILE A 248 24.29 19.21 -12.21
CA ILE A 248 25.62 18.75 -12.61
C ILE A 248 25.72 17.23 -12.38
N LYS A 249 25.82 16.46 -13.46
CA LYS A 249 26.04 15.01 -13.35
C LYS A 249 27.51 14.73 -13.03
N LYS A 250 27.82 14.36 -11.80
CA LYS A 250 29.13 13.83 -11.41
C LYS A 250 29.15 12.30 -11.58
N ARG A 251 30.27 11.75 -12.09
CA ARG A 251 30.48 10.28 -12.15
C ARG A 251 31.01 9.80 -10.79
N SER A 252 30.46 8.73 -10.25
CA SER A 252 30.83 8.19 -8.92
C SER A 252 32.24 7.56 -8.88
N GLY A 253 32.89 7.27 -10.00
CA GLY A 253 34.24 6.68 -10.06
C GLY A 253 34.36 5.26 -9.44
N ARG A 254 33.27 4.67 -8.94
CA ARG A 254 33.25 3.35 -8.27
C ARG A 254 33.33 2.21 -9.28
N THR A 255 34.04 1.14 -8.93
CA THR A 255 33.99 -0.13 -9.68
C THR A 255 32.63 -0.80 -9.48
N VAL A 256 32.27 -1.76 -10.34
CA VAL A 256 30.99 -2.51 -10.25
C VAL A 256 30.84 -3.18 -8.87
N LEU A 257 31.90 -3.84 -8.38
CA LEU A 257 31.88 -4.52 -7.07
C LEU A 257 31.72 -3.52 -5.91
N GLN A 258 32.40 -2.37 -5.97
CA GLN A 258 32.25 -1.31 -4.97
C GLN A 258 30.84 -0.70 -5.00
N SER A 259 30.26 -0.56 -6.18
CA SER A 259 28.87 -0.07 -6.34
C SER A 259 27.87 -1.08 -5.76
N THR A 260 28.02 -2.38 -6.05
CA THR A 260 27.15 -3.41 -5.51
C THR A 260 27.21 -3.44 -3.98
N TRP A 261 28.42 -3.43 -3.39
CA TRP A 261 28.59 -3.39 -1.94
C TRP A 261 28.01 -2.13 -1.31
N PHE A 262 28.19 -0.97 -1.95
CA PHE A 262 27.59 0.29 -1.52
C PHE A 262 26.07 0.20 -1.50
N TYR A 263 25.43 -0.35 -2.54
CA TYR A 263 23.97 -0.47 -2.58
C TYR A 263 23.42 -1.51 -1.60
N ILE A 264 24.14 -2.61 -1.33
CA ILE A 264 23.77 -3.58 -0.29
C ILE A 264 23.69 -2.89 1.09
N ILE A 265 24.65 -2.02 1.40
CA ILE A 265 24.68 -1.26 2.66
C ILE A 265 23.64 -0.14 2.63
N GLU A 266 23.54 0.60 1.51
CA GLU A 266 22.64 1.75 1.37
C GLU A 266 21.18 1.35 1.50
N PHE A 267 20.81 0.20 0.95
CA PHE A 267 19.44 -0.32 0.99
C PHE A 267 19.18 -1.26 2.17
N ASP A 268 20.16 -1.42 3.05
CA ASP A 268 20.09 -2.32 4.19
C ASP A 268 19.50 -3.70 3.85
N ALA A 269 20.11 -4.38 2.90
CA ALA A 269 19.64 -5.66 2.41
C ALA A 269 19.47 -6.71 3.53
N MET A 270 20.29 -6.63 4.61
CA MET A 270 20.17 -7.53 5.77
C MET A 270 18.94 -7.20 6.59
N GLY A 271 18.66 -5.91 6.85
CA GLY A 271 17.44 -5.47 7.54
C GLY A 271 16.18 -5.91 6.77
N VAL A 272 16.15 -5.73 5.44
CA VAL A 272 15.06 -6.22 4.58
C VAL A 272 14.87 -7.72 4.73
N LEU A 273 15.94 -8.51 4.69
CA LEU A 273 15.88 -9.97 4.82
C LEU A 273 15.35 -10.40 6.19
N LEU A 274 15.89 -9.81 7.28
CA LEU A 274 15.48 -10.14 8.65
C LEU A 274 14.00 -9.77 8.89
N PHE A 275 13.58 -8.60 8.40
CA PHE A 275 12.22 -8.11 8.59
C PHE A 275 11.21 -8.94 7.80
N SER A 276 11.44 -9.14 6.49
CA SER A 276 10.53 -9.92 5.65
C SER A 276 10.44 -11.38 6.08
N ALA A 277 11.59 -12.04 6.31
CA ALA A 277 11.61 -13.43 6.76
C ALA A 277 10.99 -13.57 8.15
N GLY A 278 11.26 -12.62 9.07
CA GLY A 278 10.66 -12.59 10.39
C GLY A 278 9.13 -12.47 10.34
N LEU A 279 8.60 -11.56 9.52
CA LEU A 279 7.15 -11.40 9.36
C LEU A 279 6.50 -12.63 8.73
N VAL A 280 7.06 -13.15 7.63
CA VAL A 280 6.51 -14.34 6.96
C VAL A 280 6.48 -15.53 7.92
N LEU A 281 7.62 -15.84 8.55
CA LEU A 281 7.70 -17.00 9.45
C LEU A 281 6.89 -16.83 10.73
N PHE A 282 6.58 -15.61 11.15
CA PHE A 282 5.74 -15.36 12.32
C PHE A 282 4.24 -15.38 12.00
N LEU A 283 3.83 -14.78 10.86
CA LEU A 283 2.40 -14.64 10.53
C LEU A 283 1.82 -15.85 9.78
N LEU A 284 2.60 -16.49 8.90
CA LEU A 284 2.13 -17.60 8.08
C LEU A 284 1.62 -18.82 8.88
N PRO A 285 2.22 -19.22 10.01
CA PRO A 285 1.71 -20.32 10.82
C PRO A 285 0.25 -20.20 11.24
N PHE A 286 -0.24 -18.98 11.46
CA PHE A 286 -1.64 -18.76 11.83
C PHE A 286 -2.62 -19.07 10.69
N ASP A 287 -2.14 -19.08 9.47
CA ASP A 287 -2.92 -19.43 8.28
C ASP A 287 -2.85 -20.94 7.96
N ILE A 288 -1.66 -21.57 8.11
CA ILE A 288 -1.46 -22.95 7.68
C ILE A 288 -1.60 -24.00 8.79
N ALA A 289 -1.67 -23.59 10.05
CA ALA A 289 -1.75 -24.54 11.19
C ALA A 289 -2.96 -25.45 11.14
N GLY A 290 -4.11 -24.97 10.63
CA GLY A 290 -5.33 -25.76 10.47
C GLY A 290 -5.17 -26.93 9.51
N SER A 291 -4.34 -26.80 8.47
CA SER A 291 -4.05 -27.81 7.46
C SER A 291 -2.86 -28.72 7.82
N ALA A 292 -2.18 -28.45 8.95
CA ALA A 292 -1.01 -29.21 9.36
C ALA A 292 -1.42 -30.55 10.03
N PRO A 293 -0.62 -31.64 9.90
CA PRO A 293 -0.97 -32.99 10.38
C PRO A 293 -1.34 -33.07 11.86
N SER A 294 -0.72 -32.26 12.72
CA SER A 294 -1.01 -32.17 14.16
C SER A 294 -1.42 -30.75 14.55
N SER A 295 -1.98 -29.98 13.61
CA SER A 295 -2.36 -28.59 13.82
C SER A 295 -1.22 -27.77 14.46
N TRP A 296 -1.47 -27.06 15.54
CA TRP A 296 -0.49 -26.23 16.27
C TRP A 296 0.68 -27.00 16.88
N ASP A 297 0.52 -28.31 17.16
CA ASP A 297 1.58 -29.18 17.74
C ASP A 297 2.56 -29.70 16.67
N THR A 298 2.36 -29.33 15.40
CA THR A 298 3.23 -29.75 14.33
C THR A 298 4.62 -29.08 14.47
N PRO A 299 5.74 -29.86 14.46
CA PRO A 299 7.06 -29.33 14.76
C PRO A 299 7.51 -28.15 13.88
N TYR A 300 7.15 -28.19 12.56
CA TYR A 300 7.53 -27.09 11.68
C TYR A 300 6.72 -25.81 11.95
N ILE A 301 5.46 -25.90 12.41
CA ILE A 301 4.62 -24.75 12.80
C ILE A 301 5.26 -24.04 14.01
N ILE A 302 5.62 -24.82 15.04
CA ILE A 302 6.31 -24.30 16.21
C ILE A 302 7.66 -23.70 15.84
N ALA A 303 8.43 -24.38 14.99
CA ALA A 303 9.75 -23.88 14.54
C ALA A 303 9.61 -22.56 13.78
N MET A 304 8.60 -22.42 12.88
CA MET A 304 8.34 -21.17 12.16
C MET A 304 8.01 -20.02 13.10
N LEU A 305 7.12 -20.22 14.08
CA LEU A 305 6.76 -19.21 15.07
C LEU A 305 7.98 -18.74 15.90
N VAL A 306 8.77 -19.70 16.40
CA VAL A 306 9.95 -19.39 17.24
C VAL A 306 11.02 -18.68 16.39
N VAL A 307 11.33 -19.20 15.20
CA VAL A 307 12.34 -18.60 14.32
C VAL A 307 11.87 -17.23 13.85
N GLY A 308 10.60 -17.06 13.44
CA GLY A 308 10.03 -15.79 13.03
C GLY A 308 10.13 -14.74 14.14
N PHE A 309 9.76 -15.10 15.37
CA PHE A 309 9.90 -14.24 16.54
C PHE A 309 11.36 -13.84 16.80
N VAL A 310 12.28 -14.79 16.78
CA VAL A 310 13.73 -14.51 16.96
C VAL A 310 14.25 -13.59 15.85
N LEU A 311 13.84 -13.78 14.60
CA LEU A 311 14.26 -12.93 13.48
C LEU A 311 13.74 -11.49 13.61
N LEU A 312 12.52 -11.28 14.11
CA LEU A 312 11.99 -9.93 14.39
C LEU A 312 12.79 -9.24 15.50
N PHE A 313 13.18 -9.95 16.55
CA PHE A 313 14.10 -9.39 17.55
C PHE A 313 15.50 -9.15 17.02
N ALA A 314 16.00 -10.05 16.17
CA ALA A 314 17.28 -9.86 15.48
C ALA A 314 17.24 -8.63 14.55
N PHE A 315 16.11 -8.39 13.88
CA PHE A 315 15.88 -7.18 13.09
C PHE A 315 15.96 -5.91 13.97
N ILE A 316 15.25 -5.88 15.11
CA ILE A 316 15.31 -4.74 16.03
C ILE A 316 16.75 -4.52 16.53
N ALA A 317 17.46 -5.58 16.88
CA ALA A 317 18.85 -5.51 17.30
C ALA A 317 19.77 -5.00 16.17
N TRP A 318 19.56 -5.50 14.96
CA TRP A 318 20.27 -5.06 13.76
C TRP A 318 20.08 -3.55 13.52
N GLU A 319 18.83 -3.08 13.49
CA GLU A 319 18.46 -1.68 13.26
C GLU A 319 19.03 -0.73 14.32
N THR A 320 19.06 -1.16 15.59
CA THR A 320 19.46 -0.29 16.71
C THR A 320 20.97 -0.22 16.91
N TRP A 321 21.70 -1.31 16.64
CA TRP A 321 23.11 -1.41 17.02
C TRP A 321 24.07 -1.67 15.88
N VAL A 322 23.64 -2.24 14.77
CA VAL A 322 24.54 -2.74 13.71
C VAL A 322 24.34 -2.02 12.39
N ALA A 323 23.12 -1.69 11.99
CA ALA A 323 22.82 -1.13 10.68
C ALA A 323 23.51 0.25 10.48
N PRO A 324 24.40 0.39 9.48
CA PRO A 324 25.04 1.68 9.19
C PRO A 324 24.03 2.73 8.74
N LYS A 325 22.94 2.27 8.08
CA LYS A 325 21.82 3.08 7.60
C LYS A 325 20.51 2.33 7.87
N PRO A 326 19.92 2.53 9.07
CA PRO A 326 18.73 1.79 9.47
C PRO A 326 17.55 2.03 8.52
N LEU A 327 16.72 1.01 8.30
CA LEU A 327 15.50 1.08 7.49
C LEU A 327 14.53 2.13 8.04
N LEU A 328 14.35 2.14 9.35
CA LEU A 328 13.43 3.03 10.05
C LEU A 328 14.17 4.21 10.69
N PRO A 329 14.12 5.43 10.11
CA PRO A 329 14.81 6.59 10.68
C PRO A 329 14.25 6.96 12.06
N TYR A 330 15.05 6.81 13.11
CA TYR A 330 14.67 7.10 14.51
C TYR A 330 14.06 8.49 14.70
N LYS A 331 14.53 9.49 13.97
CA LYS A 331 14.00 10.87 13.99
C LYS A 331 12.49 10.94 13.73
N TYR A 332 11.97 10.10 12.84
CA TYR A 332 10.53 10.07 12.51
C TYR A 332 9.74 9.27 13.53
N LEU A 333 10.34 8.19 14.07
CA LEU A 333 9.72 7.38 15.13
C LEU A 333 9.55 8.14 16.44
N CYS A 334 10.23 9.29 16.64
CA CYS A 334 10.01 10.18 17.78
C CYS A 334 8.92 11.23 17.56
N ASN A 335 8.42 11.41 16.33
CA ASN A 335 7.39 12.41 16.06
C ASN A 335 5.97 11.81 16.25
N ARG A 336 5.26 12.29 17.29
CA ARG A 336 3.92 11.78 17.63
C ARG A 336 2.90 11.84 16.47
N THR A 337 3.05 12.81 15.54
CA THR A 337 2.14 12.93 14.38
C THR A 337 2.43 11.84 13.36
N VAL A 338 3.71 11.54 13.13
CA VAL A 338 4.15 10.45 12.24
C VAL A 338 3.69 9.11 12.79
N ILE A 339 3.98 8.84 14.08
CA ILE A 339 3.53 7.60 14.73
C ILE A 339 2.00 7.48 14.68
N GLY A 340 1.28 8.57 15.03
CA GLY A 340 -0.17 8.57 15.03
C GLY A 340 -0.77 8.31 13.65
N ALA A 341 -0.17 8.84 12.57
CA ALA A 341 -0.61 8.59 11.19
C ALA A 341 -0.33 7.13 10.78
N CYS A 342 0.87 6.62 11.03
CA CYS A 342 1.24 5.24 10.70
C CYS A 342 0.40 4.20 11.46
N LEU A 343 0.15 4.40 12.76
CA LEU A 343 -0.66 3.48 13.55
C LEU A 343 -2.15 3.57 13.21
N LEU A 344 -2.63 4.75 12.76
CA LEU A 344 -3.99 4.92 12.26
C LEU A 344 -4.16 4.13 10.97
N ASP A 345 -3.22 4.25 10.03
CA ASP A 345 -3.20 3.51 8.77
C ASP A 345 -3.17 1.99 9.02
N ALA A 346 -2.21 1.50 9.81
CA ALA A 346 -2.15 0.07 10.15
C ALA A 346 -3.43 -0.47 10.80
N THR A 347 -4.05 0.32 11.69
CA THR A 347 -5.31 -0.07 12.33
C THR A 347 -6.46 -0.09 11.32
N TYR A 348 -6.52 0.88 10.43
CA TYR A 348 -7.51 0.96 9.36
C TYR A 348 -7.38 -0.23 8.40
N GLN A 349 -6.18 -0.50 7.91
CA GLN A 349 -5.90 -1.61 7.01
C GLN A 349 -6.20 -2.97 7.65
N LEU A 350 -5.77 -3.20 8.89
CA LEU A 350 -6.10 -4.40 9.64
C LEU A 350 -7.63 -4.62 9.73
N CYS A 351 -8.37 -3.55 10.04
CA CYS A 351 -9.82 -3.63 10.16
C CYS A 351 -10.49 -3.85 8.80
N TYR A 352 -9.92 -3.32 7.71
CA TYR A 352 -10.39 -3.52 6.35
C TYR A 352 -10.34 -5.01 6.00
N TYR A 353 -9.21 -5.70 6.19
CA TYR A 353 -9.08 -7.12 5.91
C TYR A 353 -9.98 -8.00 6.79
N CYS A 354 -10.29 -7.58 8.02
CA CYS A 354 -11.24 -8.30 8.88
C CYS A 354 -12.68 -8.29 8.34
N TRP A 355 -13.08 -7.34 7.48
CA TRP A 355 -14.41 -7.36 6.90
C TRP A 355 -14.43 -7.75 5.41
N ASP A 356 -13.36 -7.48 4.67
CA ASP A 356 -13.30 -7.71 3.23
C ASP A 356 -12.97 -9.16 2.87
N ASN A 357 -12.10 -9.82 3.64
CA ASN A 357 -11.75 -11.22 3.40
C ASN A 357 -12.97 -12.13 3.40
N TYR A 358 -13.03 -13.01 2.39
CA TYR A 358 -14.16 -13.91 2.10
C TYR A 358 -15.49 -13.18 1.86
N PHE A 359 -15.51 -11.85 1.65
CA PHE A 359 -16.77 -11.12 1.47
C PHE A 359 -17.45 -11.46 0.15
N THR A 360 -16.71 -11.53 -0.94
CA THR A 360 -17.23 -11.92 -2.26
C THR A 360 -17.77 -13.34 -2.24
N SER A 361 -17.09 -14.28 -1.56
CA SER A 361 -17.56 -15.65 -1.35
C SER A 361 -18.86 -15.66 -0.53
N PHE A 362 -18.94 -14.86 0.55
CA PHE A 362 -20.16 -14.70 1.33
C PHE A 362 -21.34 -14.21 0.47
N LEU A 363 -21.13 -13.21 -0.37
CA LEU A 363 -22.17 -12.65 -1.23
C LEU A 363 -22.68 -13.67 -2.25
N GLN A 364 -21.81 -14.49 -2.81
CA GLN A 364 -22.19 -15.55 -3.73
C GLN A 364 -22.91 -16.71 -3.02
N VAL A 365 -22.36 -17.21 -1.92
CA VAL A 365 -22.88 -18.39 -1.22
C VAL A 365 -24.14 -18.06 -0.40
N VAL A 366 -24.16 -16.93 0.31
CA VAL A 366 -25.25 -16.58 1.23
C VAL A 366 -26.35 -15.79 0.54
N ASN A 367 -25.96 -14.79 -0.28
CA ASN A 367 -26.92 -13.92 -0.95
C ASN A 367 -27.27 -14.39 -2.38
N ASN A 368 -26.64 -15.49 -2.85
CA ASN A 368 -26.87 -16.09 -4.17
C ASN A 368 -26.63 -15.12 -5.34
N LEU A 369 -25.64 -14.23 -5.20
CA LEU A 369 -25.25 -13.31 -6.25
C LEU A 369 -24.32 -13.97 -7.26
N THR A 370 -24.37 -13.53 -8.50
CA THR A 370 -23.37 -13.87 -9.52
C THR A 370 -22.01 -13.26 -9.15
N VAL A 371 -20.94 -13.70 -9.81
CA VAL A 371 -19.58 -13.16 -9.61
C VAL A 371 -19.54 -11.66 -9.85
N ALA A 372 -20.20 -11.21 -10.95
CA ALA A 372 -20.28 -9.79 -11.27
C ALA A 372 -21.04 -9.00 -10.21
N GLU A 373 -22.20 -9.48 -9.78
CA GLU A 373 -23.04 -8.82 -8.76
C GLU A 373 -22.32 -8.77 -7.40
N ALA A 374 -21.69 -9.87 -6.98
CA ALA A 374 -20.89 -9.92 -5.77
C ALA A 374 -19.70 -8.93 -5.82
N GLY A 375 -19.04 -8.84 -6.97
CA GLY A 375 -17.99 -7.85 -7.22
C GLY A 375 -18.51 -6.41 -7.18
N TYR A 376 -19.69 -6.11 -7.74
CA TYR A 376 -20.29 -4.76 -7.67
C TYR A 376 -20.62 -4.37 -6.23
N VAL A 377 -21.15 -5.30 -5.45
CA VAL A 377 -21.40 -5.06 -4.02
C VAL A 377 -20.09 -4.92 -3.26
N GLY A 378 -19.10 -5.77 -3.50
CA GLY A 378 -17.77 -5.69 -2.89
C GLY A 378 -17.10 -4.34 -3.15
N ASN A 379 -17.12 -3.88 -4.41
CA ASN A 379 -16.50 -2.62 -4.84
C ASN A 379 -17.33 -1.36 -4.52
N THR A 380 -18.43 -1.46 -3.78
CA THR A 380 -19.20 -0.29 -3.33
C THR A 380 -18.31 0.69 -2.57
N PHE A 381 -17.37 0.15 -1.78
CA PHE A 381 -16.37 0.96 -1.08
C PHE A 381 -15.56 1.83 -2.05
N ASP A 382 -15.03 1.26 -3.12
CA ASP A 382 -14.18 1.97 -4.10
C ASP A 382 -14.94 3.07 -4.84
N VAL A 383 -16.19 2.79 -5.23
CA VAL A 383 -17.05 3.77 -5.93
C VAL A 383 -17.34 4.96 -5.03
N VAL A 384 -17.82 4.71 -3.82
CA VAL A 384 -18.23 5.76 -2.88
C VAL A 384 -17.02 6.53 -2.37
N SER A 385 -15.95 5.84 -1.99
CA SER A 385 -14.71 6.50 -1.54
C SER A 385 -14.08 7.32 -2.66
N GLY A 386 -14.03 6.83 -3.90
CA GLY A 386 -13.50 7.55 -5.04
C GLY A 386 -14.18 8.91 -5.28
N VAL A 387 -15.51 8.98 -5.14
CA VAL A 387 -16.25 10.24 -5.19
C VAL A 387 -15.97 11.12 -3.97
N LEU A 388 -15.99 10.53 -2.78
CA LEU A 388 -15.81 11.25 -1.52
C LEU A 388 -14.38 11.79 -1.34
N LEU A 389 -13.36 11.12 -1.86
CA LEU A 389 -11.97 11.60 -1.87
C LEU A 389 -11.86 13.00 -2.49
N LEU A 390 -12.59 13.27 -3.59
CA LEU A 390 -12.64 14.58 -4.22
C LEU A 390 -13.24 15.63 -3.27
N LEU A 391 -14.34 15.30 -2.59
CA LEU A 391 -14.99 16.20 -1.63
C LEU A 391 -14.11 16.46 -0.40
N VAL A 392 -13.48 15.42 0.14
CA VAL A 392 -12.51 15.51 1.25
C VAL A 392 -11.31 16.37 0.85
N GLY A 393 -10.73 16.14 -0.34
CA GLY A 393 -9.63 16.95 -0.87
C GLY A 393 -9.99 18.42 -1.03
N LEU A 394 -11.20 18.72 -1.54
CA LEU A 394 -11.72 20.08 -1.64
C LEU A 394 -11.97 20.72 -0.26
N ALA A 395 -12.51 19.98 0.70
CA ALA A 395 -12.74 20.44 2.06
C ALA A 395 -11.41 20.82 2.74
N ILE A 396 -10.39 19.98 2.62
CA ILE A 396 -9.04 20.23 3.14
C ILE A 396 -8.40 21.43 2.46
N ARG A 397 -8.52 21.54 1.13
CA ARG A 397 -7.98 22.69 0.37
C ARG A 397 -8.61 24.02 0.83
N LYS A 398 -9.91 24.05 1.11
CA LYS A 398 -10.63 25.25 1.59
C LYS A 398 -10.28 25.58 3.04
N THR A 399 -10.35 24.60 3.94
CA THR A 399 -10.13 24.80 5.38
C THR A 399 -8.64 24.96 5.74
N GLY A 400 -7.75 24.28 5.01
CA GLY A 400 -6.32 24.16 5.34
C GLY A 400 -6.03 23.20 6.49
N ARG A 401 -7.03 22.48 6.99
CA ARG A 401 -6.91 21.57 8.14
C ARG A 401 -7.64 20.26 7.84
N PHE A 402 -7.11 19.16 8.36
CA PHE A 402 -7.64 17.80 8.11
C PHE A 402 -8.11 17.10 9.40
N LYS A 403 -7.55 17.40 10.57
CA LYS A 403 -7.81 16.66 11.81
C LYS A 403 -9.28 16.60 12.22
N TRP A 404 -10.07 17.64 11.93
CA TRP A 404 -11.49 17.68 12.26
C TRP A 404 -12.29 16.61 11.50
N LEU A 405 -11.86 16.25 10.28
CA LEU A 405 -12.46 15.17 9.50
C LEU A 405 -12.26 13.81 10.16
N LEU A 406 -11.07 13.55 10.74
CA LEU A 406 -10.80 12.30 11.47
C LEU A 406 -11.72 12.11 12.66
N TRP A 407 -12.06 13.19 13.39
CA TRP A 407 -13.00 13.13 14.52
C TRP A 407 -14.43 12.73 14.13
N ILE A 408 -14.81 12.94 12.86
CA ILE A 408 -16.10 12.51 12.31
C ILE A 408 -15.98 11.10 11.73
N ALA A 409 -14.88 10.83 11.03
CA ALA A 409 -14.66 9.58 10.30
C ALA A 409 -14.52 8.37 11.23
N VAL A 410 -13.73 8.49 12.32
CA VAL A 410 -13.47 7.35 13.23
C VAL A 410 -14.76 6.80 13.84
N PRO A 411 -15.61 7.59 14.52
CA PRO A 411 -16.85 7.05 15.10
C PRO A 411 -17.82 6.54 14.04
N LEU A 412 -17.87 7.17 12.85
CA LEU A 412 -18.74 6.73 11.77
C LEU A 412 -18.30 5.37 11.20
N TYR A 413 -16.99 5.18 11.03
CA TYR A 413 -16.44 3.90 10.55
C TYR A 413 -16.72 2.75 11.53
N ILE A 414 -16.47 2.98 12.84
CA ILE A 414 -16.75 2.00 13.90
C ILE A 414 -18.25 1.66 13.95
N PHE A 415 -19.10 2.67 13.88
CA PHE A 415 -20.56 2.48 13.86
C PHE A 415 -20.99 1.64 12.66
N ALA A 416 -20.50 1.96 11.46
CA ALA A 416 -20.86 1.25 10.23
C ALA A 416 -20.38 -0.20 10.21
N GLN A 417 -19.15 -0.45 10.67
CA GLN A 417 -18.63 -1.80 10.80
C GLN A 417 -19.36 -2.60 11.90
N GLY A 418 -19.76 -1.95 12.99
CA GLY A 418 -20.61 -2.50 14.02
C GLY A 418 -22.00 -2.90 13.49
N LEU A 419 -22.63 -2.07 12.65
CA LEU A 419 -23.89 -2.41 11.98
C LEU A 419 -23.72 -3.62 11.05
N MET A 420 -22.60 -3.73 10.36
CA MET A 420 -22.33 -4.86 9.48
C MET A 420 -22.29 -6.20 10.25
N ILE A 421 -21.91 -6.23 11.53
CA ILE A 421 -21.98 -7.43 12.38
C ILE A 421 -23.40 -7.97 12.45
N TYR A 422 -24.40 -7.11 12.49
CA TYR A 422 -25.80 -7.49 12.54
C TYR A 422 -26.34 -7.91 11.17
N PHE A 423 -26.02 -7.14 10.11
CA PHE A 423 -26.60 -7.35 8.79
C PHE A 423 -25.88 -8.42 7.94
N ARG A 424 -24.63 -8.78 8.27
CA ARG A 424 -23.87 -9.81 7.53
C ARG A 424 -24.18 -11.21 8.07
N ARG A 425 -25.45 -11.60 7.90
CA ARG A 425 -26.00 -12.88 8.34
C ARG A 425 -26.93 -13.43 7.27
N PRO A 426 -27.22 -14.77 7.27
CA PRO A 426 -28.25 -15.34 6.41
C PRO A 426 -29.60 -14.63 6.60
N ASN A 427 -30.40 -14.57 5.54
CA ASN A 427 -31.74 -13.97 5.50
C ASN A 427 -31.76 -12.42 5.69
N GLN A 428 -30.65 -11.75 5.49
CA GLN A 428 -30.60 -10.28 5.45
C GLN A 428 -30.51 -9.77 4.00
N SER A 429 -31.10 -8.63 3.73
CA SER A 429 -31.03 -8.02 2.40
C SER A 429 -29.64 -7.50 2.10
N VAL A 430 -29.16 -7.74 0.87
CA VAL A 430 -27.90 -7.16 0.33
C VAL A 430 -27.87 -5.63 0.46
N GLY A 431 -29.03 -4.97 0.34
CA GLY A 431 -29.14 -3.51 0.49
C GLY A 431 -28.61 -2.97 1.82
N TYR A 432 -28.75 -3.75 2.91
CA TYR A 432 -28.17 -3.36 4.20
C TYR A 432 -26.65 -3.45 4.22
N LEU A 433 -26.06 -4.42 3.51
CA LEU A 433 -24.61 -4.54 3.37
C LEU A 433 -24.05 -3.37 2.56
N VAL A 434 -24.71 -3.03 1.45
CA VAL A 434 -24.36 -1.85 0.63
C VAL A 434 -24.44 -0.58 1.48
N MET A 435 -25.52 -0.40 2.28
CA MET A 435 -25.65 0.74 3.19
C MET A 435 -24.47 0.81 4.18
N CYS A 436 -24.10 -0.31 4.80
CA CYS A 436 -22.96 -0.36 5.72
C CYS A 436 -21.66 0.03 5.01
N GLN A 437 -21.42 -0.46 3.79
CA GLN A 437 -20.24 -0.10 3.00
C GLN A 437 -20.22 1.39 2.63
N VAL A 438 -21.35 2.00 2.29
CA VAL A 438 -21.44 3.44 2.05
C VAL A 438 -20.96 4.24 3.26
N PHE A 439 -21.40 3.88 4.48
CA PHE A 439 -20.94 4.54 5.69
C PHE A 439 -19.45 4.26 6.01
N ILE A 440 -18.99 3.02 5.80
CA ILE A 440 -17.57 2.66 5.93
C ILE A 440 -16.72 3.51 4.95
N SER A 441 -17.20 3.69 3.71
CA SER A 441 -16.51 4.47 2.67
C SER A 441 -16.37 5.94 3.02
N ILE A 442 -17.35 6.54 3.73
CA ILE A 442 -17.27 7.93 4.20
C ILE A 442 -16.10 8.07 5.18
N GLY A 443 -15.95 7.12 6.11
CA GLY A 443 -14.81 7.10 7.03
C GLY A 443 -13.48 6.80 6.33
N GLY A 444 -13.44 5.76 5.52
CA GLY A 444 -12.24 5.30 4.79
C GLY A 444 -11.66 6.35 3.86
N SER A 445 -12.49 7.09 3.11
CA SER A 445 -12.04 8.19 2.25
C SER A 445 -11.32 9.31 3.01
N VAL A 446 -11.71 9.55 4.26
CA VAL A 446 -11.03 10.52 5.12
C VAL A 446 -9.67 9.97 5.58
N PHE A 447 -9.60 8.69 5.97
CA PHE A 447 -8.33 8.07 6.42
C PHE A 447 -7.29 8.13 5.32
N ILE A 448 -7.58 7.62 4.12
CA ILE A 448 -6.68 7.55 2.96
C ILE A 448 -5.98 8.89 2.68
N ILE A 449 -6.69 10.02 2.70
CA ILE A 449 -6.08 11.34 2.45
C ILE A 449 -5.41 11.90 3.71
N CYS A 450 -6.05 11.78 4.88
CA CYS A 450 -5.58 12.45 6.08
C CYS A 450 -4.29 11.85 6.63
N GLU A 451 -4.09 10.54 6.51
CA GLU A 451 -2.87 9.85 6.93
C GLU A 451 -1.66 10.30 6.11
N GLN A 452 -1.79 10.30 4.78
CA GLN A 452 -0.75 10.80 3.89
C GLN A 452 -0.44 12.28 4.13
N LEU A 453 -1.47 13.14 4.27
CA LEU A 453 -1.26 14.56 4.52
C LEU A 453 -0.67 14.82 5.91
N ALA A 454 -1.03 14.04 6.92
CA ALA A 454 -0.51 14.18 8.28
C ALA A 454 0.99 13.90 8.32
N ILE A 455 1.44 12.83 7.69
CA ILE A 455 2.86 12.48 7.65
C ILE A 455 3.65 13.47 6.82
N LEU A 456 3.14 13.87 5.64
CA LEU A 456 3.79 14.82 4.75
C LEU A 456 3.86 16.26 5.32
N ALA A 457 2.91 16.63 6.18
CA ALA A 457 2.93 17.91 6.87
C ALA A 457 3.87 17.93 8.09
N ALA A 458 4.31 16.76 8.56
CA ALA A 458 5.16 16.60 9.74
C ALA A 458 6.66 16.46 9.40
N VAL A 459 7.01 16.37 8.10
CA VAL A 459 8.38 16.19 7.61
C VAL A 459 8.76 17.27 6.61
N ASP A 460 10.07 17.50 6.44
CA ASP A 460 10.62 18.41 5.44
C ASP A 460 10.48 17.82 4.03
N HIS A 461 10.45 18.67 3.00
CA HIS A 461 10.30 18.24 1.60
C HIS A 461 11.35 17.21 1.14
N GLN A 462 12.58 17.31 1.66
CA GLN A 462 13.65 16.35 1.36
C GLN A 462 13.38 14.91 1.83
N HIS A 463 12.43 14.73 2.73
CA HIS A 463 12.13 13.45 3.37
C HIS A 463 10.73 12.90 3.00
N VAL A 464 10.11 13.45 1.95
CA VAL A 464 8.77 13.03 1.49
C VAL A 464 8.73 11.54 1.14
N ALA A 465 9.70 11.06 0.35
CA ALA A 465 9.76 9.66 -0.03
C ALA A 465 9.94 8.74 1.19
N SER A 466 10.90 9.06 2.08
CA SER A 466 11.12 8.25 3.30
C SER A 466 9.91 8.24 4.23
N ALA A 467 9.17 9.34 4.33
CA ALA A 467 7.97 9.43 5.18
C ALA A 467 6.82 8.60 4.62
N LEU A 468 6.57 8.69 3.31
CA LEU A 468 5.58 7.84 2.64
C LEU A 468 5.97 6.36 2.67
N ALA A 469 7.29 6.04 2.53
CA ALA A 469 7.77 4.68 2.70
C ALA A 469 7.42 4.13 4.09
N LEU A 470 7.65 4.91 5.14
CA LEU A 470 7.32 4.50 6.52
C LEU A 470 5.82 4.27 6.70
N LEU A 471 4.96 5.14 6.13
CA LEU A 471 3.51 4.96 6.17
C LEU A 471 3.13 3.64 5.50
N ASN A 472 3.60 3.41 4.27
CA ASN A 472 3.30 2.18 3.53
C ASN A 472 3.83 0.92 4.24
N VAL A 473 5.05 0.95 4.83
CA VAL A 473 5.56 -0.19 5.64
C VAL A 473 4.58 -0.55 6.74
N VAL A 474 4.18 0.45 7.54
CA VAL A 474 3.34 0.20 8.72
C VAL A 474 1.91 -0.16 8.31
N GLY A 475 1.37 0.47 7.24
CA GLY A 475 0.09 0.11 6.65
C GLY A 475 0.06 -1.34 6.16
N THR A 476 1.02 -1.73 5.31
CA THR A 476 1.10 -3.09 4.75
C THR A 476 1.38 -4.17 5.83
N VAL A 477 2.09 -3.85 6.91
CA VAL A 477 2.15 -4.74 8.09
C VAL A 477 0.75 -4.90 8.70
N GLY A 478 -0.04 -3.82 8.74
CA GLY A 478 -1.45 -3.85 9.16
C GLY A 478 -2.29 -4.79 8.28
N ASP A 479 -2.10 -4.75 6.95
CA ASP A 479 -2.73 -5.66 5.99
C ASP A 479 -2.44 -7.14 6.33
N GLY A 480 -1.15 -7.48 6.44
CA GLY A 480 -0.71 -8.84 6.77
C GLY A 480 -1.23 -9.34 8.13
N ILE A 481 -1.26 -8.48 9.15
CA ILE A 481 -1.85 -8.82 10.45
C ILE A 481 -3.36 -9.02 10.32
N GLY A 482 -4.06 -8.16 9.58
CA GLY A 482 -5.50 -8.26 9.32
C GLY A 482 -5.87 -9.56 8.59
N ALA A 483 -5.12 -9.91 7.54
CA ALA A 483 -5.25 -11.16 6.82
C ALA A 483 -5.01 -12.37 7.75
N THR A 484 -3.98 -12.33 8.59
CA THR A 484 -3.66 -13.38 9.57
C THR A 484 -4.78 -13.58 10.60
N ILE A 485 -5.31 -12.49 11.19
CA ILE A 485 -6.43 -12.57 12.15
C ILE A 485 -7.67 -13.13 11.49
N SER A 486 -7.99 -12.65 10.30
CA SER A 486 -9.15 -13.09 9.51
C SER A 486 -9.05 -14.58 9.17
N SER A 487 -7.88 -15.05 8.74
CA SER A 487 -7.61 -16.44 8.46
C SER A 487 -7.69 -17.32 9.70
N ALA A 488 -7.06 -16.93 10.80
CA ALA A 488 -7.11 -17.67 12.06
C ALA A 488 -8.55 -17.84 12.58
N ILE A 489 -9.38 -16.79 12.46
CA ILE A 489 -10.79 -16.88 12.81
C ILE A 489 -11.53 -17.82 11.86
N TRP A 490 -11.33 -17.69 10.56
CA TRP A 490 -11.97 -18.52 9.54
C TRP A 490 -11.67 -20.00 9.77
N GLN A 491 -10.40 -20.36 9.87
CA GLN A 491 -9.94 -21.74 10.02
C GLN A 491 -10.38 -22.41 11.33
N ASN A 492 -10.60 -21.62 12.39
CA ASN A 492 -11.07 -22.15 13.68
C ASN A 492 -12.57 -22.04 13.89
N THR A 493 -13.33 -21.38 13.01
CA THR A 493 -14.77 -21.18 13.22
C THR A 493 -15.62 -21.76 12.10
N PHE A 494 -15.20 -21.65 10.84
CA PHE A 494 -15.99 -22.12 9.70
C PHE A 494 -16.13 -23.64 9.65
N PRO A 495 -15.04 -24.47 9.79
CA PRO A 495 -15.18 -25.92 9.82
C PRO A 495 -15.99 -26.40 11.01
N ASN A 496 -15.77 -25.85 12.22
CA ASN A 496 -16.58 -26.23 13.40
C ASN A 496 -18.08 -25.90 13.22
N ALA A 497 -18.37 -24.79 12.50
CA ALA A 497 -19.75 -24.45 12.19
C ALA A 497 -20.35 -25.36 11.10
N LEU A 498 -19.55 -25.82 10.14
CA LEU A 498 -19.95 -26.80 9.15
C LEU A 498 -20.29 -28.13 9.82
N GLU A 499 -19.43 -28.65 10.70
CA GLU A 499 -19.70 -29.87 11.49
C GLU A 499 -21.00 -29.78 12.30
N MET A 500 -21.28 -28.57 12.85
CA MET A 500 -22.48 -28.35 13.67
C MET A 500 -23.77 -28.27 12.85
N TYR A 501 -23.72 -27.79 11.62
CA TYR A 501 -24.93 -27.46 10.85
C TYR A 501 -25.17 -28.37 9.66
N LEU A 502 -24.14 -29.03 9.10
CA LEU A 502 -24.30 -29.91 7.95
C LEU A 502 -25.17 -31.13 8.29
N PRO A 503 -26.09 -31.52 7.39
CA PRO A 503 -26.79 -32.76 7.52
C PRO A 503 -25.87 -33.96 7.27
N ASP A 504 -26.13 -35.09 7.91
CA ASP A 504 -25.35 -36.35 7.79
C ASP A 504 -25.13 -36.77 6.33
N SER A 505 -26.09 -36.50 5.45
CA SER A 505 -26.02 -36.82 4.02
C SER A 505 -24.98 -36.04 3.24
N ALA A 506 -24.46 -34.93 3.79
CA ALA A 506 -23.45 -34.07 3.15
C ALA A 506 -22.08 -34.17 3.85
N MET A 507 -21.96 -34.91 4.93
CA MET A 507 -20.70 -35.05 5.69
C MET A 507 -19.60 -35.74 4.89
N ASP A 508 -19.94 -36.63 3.95
CA ASP A 508 -18.96 -37.29 3.06
C ASP A 508 -18.24 -36.30 2.15
N ASN A 509 -18.84 -35.12 1.92
CA ASN A 509 -18.27 -34.05 1.10
C ASN A 509 -17.71 -32.86 1.93
N PHE A 510 -17.51 -33.07 3.24
CA PHE A 510 -17.10 -31.99 4.16
C PHE A 510 -15.84 -31.23 3.67
N ASP A 511 -14.77 -31.96 3.33
CA ASP A 511 -13.52 -31.36 2.90
C ASP A 511 -13.69 -30.57 1.59
N LEU A 512 -14.46 -31.10 0.63
CA LEU A 512 -14.74 -30.40 -0.62
C LEU A 512 -15.61 -29.15 -0.40
N ILE A 513 -16.58 -29.21 0.51
CA ILE A 513 -17.40 -28.04 0.89
C ILE A 513 -16.52 -26.99 1.58
N TYR A 514 -15.54 -27.41 2.38
CA TYR A 514 -14.63 -26.49 3.05
C TYR A 514 -13.67 -25.81 2.08
N GLU A 515 -13.10 -26.56 1.11
CA GLU A 515 -11.98 -26.10 0.27
C GLU A 515 -12.40 -25.55 -1.10
N GLN A 516 -13.67 -25.76 -1.53
CA GLN A 516 -14.10 -25.37 -2.88
C GLN A 516 -15.38 -24.56 -2.87
N ILE A 517 -15.31 -23.31 -3.38
CA ILE A 517 -16.48 -22.45 -3.53
C ILE A 517 -17.48 -23.03 -4.56
N ASP A 518 -16.98 -23.65 -5.63
CA ASP A 518 -17.84 -24.26 -6.67
C ASP A 518 -18.68 -25.40 -6.09
N THR A 519 -18.11 -26.23 -5.20
CA THR A 519 -18.84 -27.27 -4.48
C THR A 519 -19.92 -26.66 -3.58
N GLN A 520 -19.64 -25.56 -2.88
CA GLN A 520 -20.64 -24.86 -2.07
C GLN A 520 -21.79 -24.31 -2.92
N LEU A 521 -21.48 -23.80 -4.12
CA LEU A 521 -22.46 -23.23 -5.06
C LEU A 521 -23.26 -24.30 -5.80
N SER A 522 -22.77 -25.54 -5.92
CA SER A 522 -23.46 -26.64 -6.60
C SER A 522 -24.73 -27.11 -5.90
N TYR A 523 -24.87 -26.87 -4.59
CA TYR A 523 -26.08 -27.22 -3.84
C TYR A 523 -27.20 -26.22 -4.13
N ASP A 524 -28.42 -26.74 -4.37
CA ASP A 524 -29.59 -25.92 -4.65
C ASP A 524 -29.88 -24.91 -3.54
N VAL A 525 -30.28 -23.71 -3.93
CA VAL A 525 -30.70 -22.65 -3.01
C VAL A 525 -31.91 -23.12 -2.21
N GLY A 526 -31.82 -23.05 -0.87
CA GLY A 526 -32.87 -23.52 0.04
C GLY A 526 -32.74 -24.99 0.45
N SER A 527 -31.79 -25.76 -0.12
CA SER A 527 -31.50 -27.12 0.34
C SER A 527 -30.95 -27.10 1.79
N PRO A 528 -31.15 -28.15 2.57
CA PRO A 528 -30.64 -28.25 3.95
C PRO A 528 -29.11 -28.01 4.01
N THR A 529 -28.36 -28.58 3.06
CA THR A 529 -26.91 -28.43 2.95
C THR A 529 -26.52 -26.95 2.65
N ARG A 530 -27.19 -26.31 1.69
CA ARG A 530 -26.92 -24.89 1.35
C ARG A 530 -27.20 -23.97 2.54
N LEU A 531 -28.33 -24.20 3.25
CA LEU A 531 -28.69 -23.43 4.44
C LEU A 531 -27.68 -23.61 5.59
N ALA A 532 -27.15 -24.83 5.74
CA ALA A 532 -26.09 -25.13 6.71
C ALA A 532 -24.79 -24.33 6.40
N ILE A 533 -24.35 -24.35 5.12
CA ILE A 533 -23.19 -23.59 4.65
C ILE A 533 -23.40 -22.09 4.87
N GLN A 534 -24.58 -21.55 4.54
CA GLN A 534 -24.91 -20.14 4.76
C GLN A 534 -24.83 -19.73 6.23
N ARG A 535 -25.30 -20.59 7.15
CA ARG A 535 -25.22 -20.39 8.60
C ARG A 535 -23.76 -20.40 9.07
N ALA A 536 -22.95 -21.32 8.56
CA ALA A 536 -21.53 -21.39 8.88
C ALA A 536 -20.76 -20.13 8.45
N TYR A 537 -21.05 -19.61 7.24
CA TYR A 537 -20.52 -18.32 6.80
C TYR A 537 -20.88 -17.17 7.76
N GLY A 538 -22.17 -17.05 8.10
CA GLY A 538 -22.62 -16.00 9.03
C GLY A 538 -21.95 -16.10 10.40
N TYR A 539 -21.70 -17.34 10.87
CA TYR A 539 -21.04 -17.60 12.15
C TYR A 539 -19.59 -17.15 12.16
N ALA A 540 -18.81 -17.46 11.12
CA ALA A 540 -17.41 -17.06 11.00
C ALA A 540 -17.26 -15.55 10.76
N GLN A 541 -18.00 -15.00 9.80
CA GLN A 541 -17.94 -13.60 9.38
C GLN A 541 -18.30 -12.62 10.52
N THR A 542 -19.30 -12.96 11.33
CA THR A 542 -19.70 -12.13 12.47
C THR A 542 -18.56 -11.97 13.47
N ARG A 543 -17.73 -12.99 13.68
CA ARG A 543 -16.57 -12.94 14.59
C ARG A 543 -15.44 -12.11 14.02
N MET A 544 -15.15 -12.24 12.72
CA MET A 544 -14.14 -11.44 12.04
C MET A 544 -14.48 -9.95 12.15
N LEU A 545 -15.73 -9.57 11.86
CA LEU A 545 -16.24 -8.21 11.99
C LEU A 545 -16.17 -7.67 13.42
N ALA A 546 -16.48 -8.50 14.41
CA ALA A 546 -16.44 -8.08 15.82
C ALA A 546 -15.02 -7.75 16.26
N VAL A 547 -14.03 -8.56 15.86
CA VAL A 547 -12.61 -8.31 16.16
C VAL A 547 -12.14 -7.02 15.46
N GLY A 548 -12.41 -6.87 14.16
CA GLY A 548 -12.06 -5.66 13.41
C GLY A 548 -12.67 -4.39 14.03
N SER A 549 -13.98 -4.43 14.35
CA SER A 549 -14.67 -3.30 14.99
C SER A 549 -14.08 -2.95 16.36
N GLY A 550 -13.68 -3.96 17.14
CA GLY A 550 -13.05 -3.76 18.45
C GLY A 550 -11.69 -3.09 18.34
N ILE A 551 -10.86 -3.53 17.40
CA ILE A 551 -9.52 -2.98 17.16
C ILE A 551 -9.61 -1.54 16.65
N MET A 552 -10.61 -1.21 15.80
CA MET A 552 -10.79 0.14 15.25
C MET A 552 -11.00 1.21 16.33
N VAL A 553 -11.39 0.84 17.54
CA VAL A 553 -11.50 1.79 18.67
C VAL A 553 -10.14 2.47 18.98
N LEU A 554 -9.02 1.79 18.71
CA LEU A 554 -7.68 2.36 18.88
C LEU A 554 -7.45 3.60 17.99
N ALA A 555 -8.18 3.73 16.88
CA ALA A 555 -8.10 4.89 15.98
C ALA A 555 -8.40 6.22 16.70
N PHE A 556 -9.18 6.23 17.79
CA PHE A 556 -9.37 7.42 18.62
C PHE A 556 -8.05 7.87 19.27
N ILE A 557 -7.27 6.93 19.79
CA ILE A 557 -5.97 7.21 20.44
C ILE A 557 -5.01 7.78 19.39
N TRP A 558 -4.93 7.15 18.23
CA TRP A 558 -4.04 7.58 17.15
C TRP A 558 -4.43 8.97 16.61
N THR A 559 -5.71 9.24 16.45
CA THR A 559 -6.22 10.58 16.08
C THR A 559 -5.85 11.64 17.11
N MET A 560 -5.86 11.33 18.42
CA MET A 560 -5.39 12.27 19.46
C MET A 560 -3.91 12.60 19.30
N MET A 561 -3.06 11.63 18.92
CA MET A 561 -1.62 11.81 18.72
C MET A 561 -1.32 12.74 17.53
N ILE A 562 -2.11 12.72 16.46
CA ILE A 562 -1.95 13.58 15.28
C ILE A 562 -2.15 15.05 15.66
N ARG A 563 -1.20 15.93 15.31
CA ARG A 563 -1.31 17.37 15.53
C ARG A 563 -2.26 18.01 14.53
N ASN A 564 -2.96 19.08 14.95
CA ASN A 564 -3.80 19.88 14.06
C ASN A 564 -2.92 20.90 13.31
N ILE A 565 -2.34 20.48 12.19
CA ILE A 565 -1.42 21.29 11.40
C ILE A 565 -2.21 22.14 10.39
N ASP A 566 -1.83 23.41 10.22
CA ASP A 566 -2.36 24.30 9.19
C ASP A 566 -1.50 24.15 7.91
N LEU A 567 -2.02 23.45 6.93
CA LEU A 567 -1.33 23.15 5.67
C LEU A 567 -0.99 24.40 4.82
N LYS A 568 -1.65 25.52 5.10
CA LYS A 568 -1.39 26.81 4.41
C LYS A 568 -0.11 27.49 4.90
N LYS A 569 0.37 27.12 6.09
CA LYS A 569 1.55 27.72 6.73
C LYS A 569 2.82 26.89 6.58
N VAL A 570 2.72 25.66 6.06
CA VAL A 570 3.88 24.79 5.84
C VAL A 570 4.63 25.26 4.58
N PRO A 571 5.97 25.38 4.63
CA PRO A 571 6.80 25.75 3.47
C PRO A 571 6.55 24.80 2.29
N GLN A 572 6.51 25.34 1.07
CA GLN A 572 6.08 24.60 -0.11
C GLN A 572 7.20 24.47 -1.14
N VAL A 573 7.03 23.52 -2.04
CA VAL A 573 7.93 23.26 -3.19
C VAL A 573 8.04 24.50 -4.07
N LYS A 574 9.26 24.80 -4.53
CA LYS A 574 9.54 25.84 -5.51
C LYS A 574 9.34 25.28 -6.91
N GLY A 575 8.66 26.03 -7.80
CA GLY A 575 8.47 25.63 -9.20
C GLY A 575 7.01 25.60 -9.66
N MET A 576 6.76 25.07 -10.87
CA MET A 576 5.41 24.92 -11.42
C MET A 576 4.81 23.61 -10.92
N VAL A 577 3.84 23.69 -9.99
CA VAL A 577 3.16 22.54 -9.36
C VAL A 577 1.66 22.77 -9.33
N PHE A 578 0.88 21.67 -9.19
CA PHE A 578 -0.59 21.66 -9.14
C PHE A 578 -1.15 22.35 -7.88
#